data_9a75ec3a5555f06c7bf4c887ec326b67
#
_entry.id   9a75ec3a5555f06c7bf4c887ec326b67
#
_cell.length_a   1.000
_cell.length_b   1.000
_cell.length_c   1.000
_cell.angle_alpha   90.00
_cell.angle_beta   90.00
_cell.angle_gamma   90.00
#
_symmetry.space_group_name_H-M   'P 1'
#
loop_
_entity.id
_entity.type
_entity.pdbx_description
1 polymer ?
#
loop_
_entity_poly.entity_id
_entity_poly.type
_entity_poly.pdbx_seq_one_letter_code
_entity_poly.pdbx_strand_id
1 'polypeptide(L)'
;MNKHTLSVLVENKPGVLARVSGLFSRRSFNIDSLAVGETENPDVSRITIVVNADSSPLEQVTKQLNKLVNVLKIVELDPQQSVQRELLLVKVRADRAQRSQVLETVELFRAKVIDVAPDTLTIEATGNPDKLDALLRDLEPYGIKEMVQSGLVAIGRGSRSITTGPALRAA
;
A
#
# COMPACT_ATOMS: atom_id res chain seq x y z
N MET A 1 -6.30 5.77 -17.07
CA MET A 1 -5.78 6.26 -15.78
C MET A 1 -4.77 5.26 -15.26
N ASN A 2 -3.56 5.69 -15.00
CA ASN A 2 -2.47 4.83 -14.55
C ASN A 2 -2.23 5.02 -13.06
N LYS A 3 -2.07 3.91 -12.33
CA LYS A 3 -1.66 3.94 -10.93
C LYS A 3 -0.16 4.19 -10.84
N HIS A 4 0.22 5.15 -10.01
CA HIS A 4 1.60 5.51 -9.74
C HIS A 4 1.92 5.28 -8.28
N THR A 5 3.04 4.64 -8.00
CA THR A 5 3.53 4.40 -6.63
C THR A 5 4.72 5.31 -6.36
N LEU A 6 4.52 6.25 -5.45
CA LEU A 6 5.56 7.18 -5.02
C LEU A 6 6.12 6.76 -3.66
N SER A 7 7.42 6.70 -3.55
CA SER A 7 8.14 6.57 -2.28
C SER A 7 8.76 7.91 -1.92
N VAL A 8 8.35 8.48 -0.80
CA VAL A 8 8.76 9.81 -0.36
C VAL A 8 9.48 9.69 0.98
N LEU A 9 10.76 10.05 1.01
CA LEU A 9 11.51 10.18 2.25
C LEU A 9 11.29 11.59 2.81
N VAL A 10 10.91 11.66 4.08
CA VAL A 10 10.62 12.89 4.79
C VAL A 10 11.30 12.91 6.16
N GLU A 11 11.53 14.10 6.71
CA GLU A 11 11.89 14.21 8.11
C GLU A 11 10.78 13.64 9.00
N ASN A 12 11.15 12.85 10.01
CA ASN A 12 10.20 12.29 10.98
C ASN A 12 9.83 13.36 12.02
N LYS A 13 8.95 14.27 11.62
CA LYS A 13 8.50 15.40 12.45
C LYS A 13 6.97 15.54 12.41
N PRO A 14 6.35 16.06 13.48
CA PRO A 14 4.92 16.33 13.49
C PRO A 14 4.50 17.26 12.34
N GLY A 15 3.35 16.98 11.73
CA GLY A 15 2.74 17.82 10.69
C GLY A 15 3.26 17.57 9.27
N VAL A 16 4.34 16.80 9.07
CA VAL A 16 4.88 16.55 7.72
C VAL A 16 3.91 15.76 6.86
N LEU A 17 3.29 14.70 7.40
CA LEU A 17 2.28 13.92 6.69
C LEU A 17 1.10 14.79 6.25
N ALA A 18 0.63 15.69 7.11
CA ALA A 18 -0.47 16.61 6.80
C ALA A 18 -0.12 17.56 5.64
N ARG A 19 1.12 18.05 5.59
CA ARG A 19 1.61 18.90 4.50
C ARG A 19 1.68 18.13 3.18
N VAL A 20 2.22 16.91 3.20
CA VAL A 20 2.33 16.06 2.02
C VAL A 20 0.93 15.70 1.49
N SER A 21 0.06 15.17 2.33
CA SER A 21 -1.30 14.79 1.91
C SER A 21 -2.13 16.00 1.46
N GLY A 22 -1.94 17.15 2.07
CA GLY A 22 -2.60 18.40 1.70
C GLY A 22 -2.28 18.87 0.28
N LEU A 23 -1.09 18.58 -0.25
CA LEU A 23 -0.74 18.90 -1.63
C LEU A 23 -1.57 18.09 -2.63
N PHE A 24 -1.79 16.81 -2.36
CA PHE A 24 -2.64 15.95 -3.20
C PHE A 24 -4.09 16.44 -3.17
N SER A 25 -4.61 16.73 -1.97
CA SER A 25 -5.98 17.19 -1.77
C SER A 25 -6.26 18.51 -2.49
N ARG A 26 -5.38 19.50 -2.37
CA ARG A 26 -5.53 20.81 -3.04
C ARG A 26 -5.55 20.73 -4.56
N ARG A 27 -5.04 19.65 -5.13
CA ARG A 27 -5.00 19.41 -6.58
C ARG A 27 -6.01 18.38 -7.05
N SER A 28 -6.95 18.02 -6.16
CA SER A 28 -8.01 17.05 -6.45
C SER A 28 -7.50 15.65 -6.84
N PHE A 29 -6.30 15.27 -6.36
CA PHE A 29 -5.84 13.89 -6.47
C PHE A 29 -6.43 13.04 -5.36
N ASN A 30 -7.01 11.92 -5.75
CA ASN A 30 -7.37 10.87 -4.80
C ASN A 30 -6.14 10.02 -4.48
N ILE A 31 -5.87 9.86 -3.20
CA ILE A 31 -4.86 8.91 -2.71
C ILE A 31 -5.56 7.56 -2.55
N ASP A 32 -5.21 6.60 -3.38
CA ASP A 32 -5.78 5.25 -3.32
C ASP A 32 -5.22 4.45 -2.14
N SER A 33 -3.96 4.69 -1.79
CA SER A 33 -3.26 3.99 -0.73
C SER A 33 -2.19 4.88 -0.11
N LEU A 34 -2.05 4.80 1.21
CA LEU A 34 -1.08 5.56 1.98
C LEU A 34 -0.54 4.69 3.11
N ALA A 35 0.77 4.57 3.17
CA ALA A 35 1.48 3.93 4.27
C ALA A 35 2.64 4.83 4.74
N VAL A 36 2.79 4.98 6.04
CA VAL A 36 3.84 5.79 6.66
C VAL A 36 4.53 4.98 7.73
N GLY A 37 5.84 5.03 7.76
CA GLY A 37 6.64 4.39 8.80
C GLY A 37 8.05 4.96 8.87
N GLU A 38 8.70 4.75 9.99
CA GLU A 38 10.11 5.07 10.15
C GLU A 38 10.96 4.21 9.21
N THR A 39 12.10 4.74 8.82
CA THR A 39 13.13 4.00 8.09
C THR A 39 14.17 3.43 9.07
N GLU A 40 15.26 2.87 8.54
CA GLU A 40 16.44 2.49 9.31
C GLU A 40 17.10 3.68 10.06
N ASN A 41 16.75 4.90 9.66
CA ASN A 41 17.09 6.11 10.39
C ASN A 41 15.83 6.65 11.09
N PRO A 42 15.80 6.71 12.45
CA PRO A 42 14.63 7.18 13.20
C PRO A 42 14.23 8.63 12.91
N ASP A 43 15.15 9.46 12.42
CA ASP A 43 14.87 10.85 12.04
C ASP A 43 14.20 10.98 10.67
N VAL A 44 14.07 9.87 9.95
CA VAL A 44 13.53 9.81 8.59
C VAL A 44 12.38 8.83 8.51
N SER A 45 11.25 9.29 7.99
CA SER A 45 10.10 8.44 7.66
C SER A 45 9.97 8.25 6.16
N ARG A 46 9.40 7.12 5.77
CA ARG A 46 8.99 6.85 4.39
C ARG A 46 7.48 6.92 4.29
N ILE A 47 7.01 7.68 3.31
CA ILE A 47 5.61 7.69 2.90
C ILE A 47 5.51 6.98 1.56
N THR A 48 4.74 5.90 1.49
CA THR A 48 4.43 5.22 0.23
C THR A 48 3.02 5.62 -0.17
N ILE A 49 2.88 6.27 -1.32
CA ILE A 49 1.61 6.84 -1.79
C ILE A 49 1.28 6.20 -3.13
N VAL A 50 0.07 5.66 -3.25
CA VAL A 50 -0.48 5.22 -4.53
C VAL A 50 -1.55 6.22 -4.96
N VAL A 51 -1.36 6.79 -6.14
CA VAL A 51 -2.31 7.72 -6.75
C VAL A 51 -2.71 7.25 -8.13
N ASN A 52 -3.93 7.56 -8.51
CA ASN A 52 -4.44 7.33 -9.85
C ASN A 52 -4.46 8.67 -10.60
N ALA A 53 -3.53 8.84 -11.53
CA ALA A 53 -3.35 10.09 -12.26
C ALA A 53 -2.77 9.85 -13.67
N ASP A 54 -2.99 10.82 -14.53
CA ASP A 54 -2.23 10.91 -15.78
C ASP A 54 -0.83 11.50 -15.46
N SER A 55 0.13 11.28 -16.34
CA SER A 55 1.54 11.63 -16.10
C SER A 55 1.79 13.13 -15.83
N SER A 56 1.15 14.00 -16.60
CA SER A 56 1.38 15.45 -16.49
C SER A 56 0.96 16.07 -15.15
N PRO A 57 -0.25 15.74 -14.60
CA PRO A 57 -0.60 16.18 -13.26
C PRO A 57 0.31 15.61 -12.17
N LEU A 58 0.79 14.37 -12.32
CA LEU A 58 1.69 13.75 -11.35
C LEU A 58 3.03 14.49 -11.26
N GLU A 59 3.60 14.91 -12.40
CA GLU A 59 4.82 15.73 -12.42
C GLU A 59 4.65 17.03 -11.65
N GLN A 60 3.49 17.68 -11.78
CA GLN A 60 3.20 18.90 -11.04
C GLN A 60 3.17 18.68 -9.52
N VAL A 61 2.53 17.59 -9.07
CA VAL A 61 2.51 17.23 -7.64
C VAL A 61 3.92 16.94 -7.14
N THR A 62 4.70 16.19 -7.90
CA THR A 62 6.09 15.87 -7.57
C THR A 62 6.94 17.13 -7.45
N LYS A 63 6.77 18.09 -8.37
CA LYS A 63 7.43 19.41 -8.31
C LYS A 63 7.08 20.17 -7.02
N GLN A 64 5.81 20.14 -6.61
CA GLN A 64 5.38 20.81 -5.40
C GLN A 64 5.88 20.11 -4.13
N LEU A 65 5.89 18.77 -4.10
CA LEU A 65 6.47 17.99 -3.01
C LEU A 65 7.95 18.30 -2.81
N ASN A 66 8.71 18.41 -3.89
CA ASN A 66 10.13 18.76 -3.83
C ASN A 66 10.42 20.16 -3.25
N LYS A 67 9.43 21.05 -3.22
CA LYS A 67 9.56 22.38 -2.60
C LYS A 67 9.37 22.36 -1.08
N LEU A 68 8.81 21.29 -0.51
CA LEU A 68 8.65 21.18 0.93
C LEU A 68 10.01 20.90 1.57
N VAL A 69 10.36 21.72 2.56
CA VAL A 69 11.65 21.61 3.27
C VAL A 69 11.85 20.24 3.92
N ASN A 70 10.76 19.65 4.40
CA ASN A 70 10.79 18.35 5.08
C ASN A 70 10.88 17.15 4.14
N VAL A 71 10.70 17.33 2.83
CA VAL A 71 10.83 16.26 1.83
C VAL A 71 12.27 16.12 1.42
N LEU A 72 12.86 14.96 1.70
CA LEU A 72 14.27 14.68 1.45
C LEU A 72 14.50 14.07 0.07
N LYS A 73 13.60 13.16 -0.36
CA LYS A 73 13.71 12.49 -1.65
C LYS A 73 12.36 11.91 -2.08
N ILE A 74 12.12 11.93 -3.39
CA ILE A 74 10.95 11.30 -4.02
C ILE A 74 11.44 10.37 -5.12
N VAL A 75 10.89 9.16 -5.15
CA VAL A 75 11.13 8.17 -6.20
C VAL A 75 9.80 7.58 -6.62
N GLU A 76 9.54 7.50 -7.92
CA GLU A 76 8.47 6.67 -8.45
C GLU A 76 8.98 5.24 -8.57
N LEU A 77 8.20 4.29 -8.06
CA LEU A 77 8.54 2.87 -8.10
C LEU A 77 7.74 2.17 -9.20
N ASP A 78 8.46 1.68 -10.21
CA ASP A 78 7.89 0.81 -11.24
C ASP A 78 7.43 -0.51 -10.60
N PRO A 79 6.19 -0.95 -10.81
CA PRO A 79 5.69 -2.21 -10.26
C PRO A 79 6.55 -3.43 -10.63
N GLN A 80 7.13 -3.45 -11.82
CA GLN A 80 7.98 -4.56 -12.26
C GLN A 80 9.38 -4.54 -11.61
N GLN A 81 9.85 -3.35 -11.25
CA GLN A 81 11.17 -3.13 -10.64
C GLN A 81 11.10 -2.96 -9.12
N SER A 82 9.96 -3.24 -8.52
CA SER A 82 9.75 -3.12 -7.08
C SER A 82 9.10 -4.37 -6.49
N VAL A 83 9.26 -4.53 -5.18
CA VAL A 83 8.49 -5.47 -4.37
C VAL A 83 7.42 -4.69 -3.65
N GLN A 84 6.17 -5.07 -3.84
CA GLN A 84 5.01 -4.39 -3.28
C GLN A 84 4.20 -5.36 -2.42
N ARG A 85 3.77 -4.94 -1.24
CA ARG A 85 2.98 -5.74 -0.32
C ARG A 85 1.93 -4.90 0.40
N GLU A 86 0.78 -5.52 0.62
CA GLU A 86 -0.28 -5.06 1.51
C GLU A 86 -0.62 -6.17 2.48
N LEU A 87 -1.12 -5.81 3.65
CA LEU A 87 -1.69 -6.73 4.63
C LEU A 87 -3.21 -6.62 4.59
N LEU A 88 -3.88 -7.75 4.47
CA LEU A 88 -5.33 -7.88 4.53
C LEU A 88 -5.72 -8.71 5.77
N LEU A 89 -6.68 -8.19 6.53
CA LEU A 89 -7.43 -8.96 7.53
C LEU A 89 -8.88 -9.00 7.08
N VAL A 90 -9.43 -10.20 6.88
CA VAL A 90 -10.81 -10.37 6.41
C VAL A 90 -11.55 -11.41 7.25
N LYS A 91 -12.74 -11.05 7.69
CA LYS A 91 -13.65 -11.92 8.41
C LYS A 91 -14.71 -12.43 7.45
N VAL A 92 -14.79 -13.73 7.30
CA VAL A 92 -15.70 -14.42 6.37
C VAL A 92 -16.60 -15.39 7.10
N ARG A 93 -17.83 -15.56 6.62
CA ARG A 93 -18.73 -16.61 7.09
C ARG A 93 -18.13 -17.97 6.74
N ALA A 94 -18.13 -18.87 7.73
CA ALA A 94 -17.62 -20.21 7.59
C ALA A 94 -18.29 -21.12 8.61
N ASP A 95 -19.54 -21.48 8.33
CA ASP A 95 -20.24 -22.48 9.12
C ASP A 95 -19.61 -23.87 8.92
N ARG A 96 -20.09 -24.87 9.65
CA ARG A 96 -19.53 -26.23 9.57
C ARG A 96 -19.57 -26.82 8.15
N ALA A 97 -20.55 -26.47 7.35
CA ALA A 97 -20.72 -27.01 6.00
C ALA A 97 -19.74 -26.37 5.00
N GLN A 98 -19.40 -25.10 5.18
CA GLN A 98 -18.57 -24.32 4.25
C GLN A 98 -17.11 -24.18 4.69
N ARG A 99 -16.82 -24.50 5.96
CA ARG A 99 -15.50 -24.24 6.57
C ARG A 99 -14.34 -24.88 5.81
N SER A 100 -14.50 -26.12 5.35
CA SER A 100 -13.46 -26.81 4.57
C SER A 100 -13.13 -26.09 3.28
N GLN A 101 -14.14 -25.60 2.57
CA GLN A 101 -13.96 -24.87 1.31
C GLN A 101 -13.26 -23.53 1.52
N VAL A 102 -13.60 -22.81 2.59
CA VAL A 102 -12.91 -21.57 2.97
C VAL A 102 -11.44 -21.86 3.30
N LEU A 103 -11.15 -22.94 4.04
CA LEU A 103 -9.78 -23.33 4.38
C LEU A 103 -8.98 -23.72 3.13
N GLU A 104 -9.56 -24.38 2.16
CA GLU A 104 -8.92 -24.67 0.87
C GLU A 104 -8.52 -23.37 0.15
N THR A 105 -9.42 -22.39 0.11
CA THR A 105 -9.11 -21.06 -0.45
C THR A 105 -7.95 -20.40 0.29
N VAL A 106 -7.96 -20.44 1.63
CA VAL A 106 -6.88 -19.89 2.46
C VAL A 106 -5.53 -20.52 2.10
N GLU A 107 -5.48 -21.85 1.92
CA GLU A 107 -4.25 -22.57 1.54
C GLU A 107 -3.77 -22.19 0.14
N LEU A 108 -4.67 -22.13 -0.85
CA LEU A 108 -4.35 -21.74 -2.23
C LEU A 108 -3.66 -20.39 -2.31
N PHE A 109 -4.10 -19.44 -1.51
CA PHE A 109 -3.52 -18.08 -1.48
C PHE A 109 -2.37 -17.93 -0.48
N ARG A 110 -1.96 -19.02 0.20
CA ARG A 110 -0.92 -18.98 1.25
C ARG A 110 -1.25 -17.95 2.34
N ALA A 111 -2.53 -17.84 2.66
CA ALA A 111 -3.05 -17.04 3.75
C ALA A 111 -3.07 -17.84 5.05
N LYS A 112 -3.46 -17.20 6.14
CA LYS A 112 -3.51 -17.83 7.48
C LYS A 112 -4.85 -17.53 8.14
N VAL A 113 -5.40 -18.51 8.83
CA VAL A 113 -6.50 -18.28 9.76
C VAL A 113 -5.90 -17.83 11.10
N ILE A 114 -6.32 -16.67 11.58
CA ILE A 114 -5.82 -16.05 12.82
C ILE A 114 -6.86 -16.01 13.94
N ASP A 115 -8.13 -16.18 13.61
CA ASP A 115 -9.22 -16.26 14.58
C ASP A 115 -10.32 -17.20 14.07
N VAL A 116 -10.90 -17.99 14.98
CA VAL A 116 -11.93 -18.98 14.67
C VAL A 116 -13.12 -18.79 15.61
N ALA A 117 -14.29 -18.59 15.02
CA ALA A 117 -15.56 -18.58 15.74
C ALA A 117 -16.47 -19.69 15.19
N PRO A 118 -17.60 -20.01 15.83
CA PRO A 118 -18.50 -21.09 15.37
C PRO A 118 -18.99 -20.96 13.94
N ASP A 119 -19.18 -19.73 13.46
CA ASP A 119 -19.77 -19.41 12.15
C ASP A 119 -18.87 -18.50 11.29
N THR A 120 -17.68 -18.16 11.76
CA THR A 120 -16.76 -17.25 11.04
C THR A 120 -15.31 -17.66 11.19
N LEU A 121 -14.50 -17.27 10.21
CA LEU A 121 -13.06 -17.31 10.24
C LEU A 121 -12.51 -15.91 9.96
N THR A 122 -11.48 -15.50 10.69
CA THR A 122 -10.70 -14.31 10.34
C THR A 122 -9.38 -14.73 9.70
N ILE A 123 -9.12 -14.21 8.51
CA ILE A 123 -8.03 -14.59 7.64
C ILE A 123 -7.05 -13.42 7.53
N GLU A 124 -5.76 -13.72 7.67
CA GLU A 124 -4.66 -12.80 7.40
C GLU A 124 -4.01 -13.20 6.07
N ALA A 125 -3.83 -12.24 5.19
CA ALA A 125 -3.09 -12.44 3.94
C ALA A 125 -2.17 -11.25 3.64
N THR A 126 -1.03 -11.56 3.04
CA THR A 126 -0.10 -10.55 2.50
C THR A 126 0.16 -10.85 1.03
N GLY A 127 0.30 -9.81 0.24
CA GLY A 127 0.59 -9.94 -1.18
C GLY A 127 0.60 -8.60 -1.90
N ASN A 128 0.80 -8.67 -3.20
CA ASN A 128 0.52 -7.54 -4.07
C ASN A 128 -1.01 -7.35 -4.20
N PRO A 129 -1.47 -6.18 -4.67
CA PRO A 129 -2.90 -5.90 -4.82
C PRO A 129 -3.66 -6.97 -5.61
N ASP A 130 -3.13 -7.43 -6.73
CA ASP A 130 -3.79 -8.42 -7.60
C ASP A 130 -4.07 -9.74 -6.87
N LYS A 131 -3.12 -10.19 -6.05
CA LYS A 131 -3.29 -11.40 -5.24
C LYS A 131 -4.40 -11.22 -4.20
N LEU A 132 -4.42 -10.09 -3.51
CA LEU A 132 -5.41 -9.83 -2.46
C LEU A 132 -6.82 -9.64 -3.05
N ASP A 133 -6.92 -8.97 -4.19
CA ASP A 133 -8.19 -8.84 -4.93
C ASP A 133 -8.70 -10.20 -5.41
N ALA A 134 -7.83 -11.09 -5.86
CA ALA A 134 -8.20 -12.45 -6.23
C ALA A 134 -8.72 -13.25 -5.01
N LEU A 135 -8.03 -13.16 -3.88
CA LEU A 135 -8.48 -13.80 -2.63
C LEU A 135 -9.86 -13.30 -2.20
N LEU A 136 -10.08 -11.99 -2.25
CA LEU A 136 -11.37 -11.39 -1.87
C LEU A 136 -12.50 -11.85 -2.78
N ARG A 137 -12.27 -11.96 -4.10
CA ARG A 137 -13.24 -12.49 -5.05
C ARG A 137 -13.60 -13.94 -4.75
N ASP A 138 -12.62 -14.76 -4.40
CA ASP A 138 -12.85 -16.17 -4.05
C ASP A 138 -13.57 -16.34 -2.70
N LEU A 139 -13.43 -15.40 -1.78
CA LEU A 139 -14.10 -15.40 -0.48
C LEU A 139 -15.50 -14.77 -0.53
N GLU A 140 -15.79 -13.92 -1.50
CA GLU A 140 -17.06 -13.19 -1.61
C GLU A 140 -18.30 -14.11 -1.60
N PRO A 141 -18.33 -15.28 -2.29
CA PRO A 141 -19.49 -16.18 -2.27
C PRO A 141 -19.85 -16.72 -0.88
N TYR A 142 -18.90 -16.80 0.05
CA TYR A 142 -19.15 -17.24 1.43
C TYR A 142 -19.74 -16.15 2.31
N GLY A 143 -19.53 -14.89 1.94
CA GLY A 143 -20.01 -13.70 2.66
C GLY A 143 -18.93 -13.08 3.53
N ILE A 144 -18.36 -11.97 3.05
CA ILE A 144 -17.43 -11.14 3.80
C ILE A 144 -18.23 -10.31 4.80
N LYS A 145 -17.90 -10.45 6.09
CA LYS A 145 -18.54 -9.67 7.16
C LYS A 145 -17.83 -8.35 7.42
N GLU A 146 -16.52 -8.36 7.34
CA GLU A 146 -15.68 -7.20 7.64
C GLU A 146 -14.31 -7.41 7.02
N MET A 147 -13.68 -6.34 6.59
CA MET A 147 -12.30 -6.37 6.16
C MET A 147 -11.58 -5.07 6.52
N VAL A 148 -10.29 -5.18 6.71
CA VAL A 148 -9.37 -4.03 6.79
C VAL A 148 -8.11 -4.35 6.00
N GLN A 149 -7.64 -3.36 5.26
CA GLN A 149 -6.47 -3.49 4.42
C GLN A 149 -5.50 -2.35 4.73
N SER A 150 -4.23 -2.69 4.87
CA SER A 150 -3.18 -1.68 5.04
C SER A 150 -2.98 -0.86 3.77
N GLY A 151 -2.26 0.23 3.87
CA GLY A 151 -1.66 0.85 2.69
C GLY A 151 -0.58 -0.04 2.08
N LEU A 152 -0.29 0.20 0.80
CA LEU A 152 0.79 -0.45 0.07
C LEU A 152 2.15 0.00 0.62
N VAL A 153 3.02 -0.95 0.93
CA VAL A 153 4.45 -0.70 1.14
C VAL A 153 5.23 -1.24 -0.05
N ALA A 154 6.26 -0.51 -0.47
CA ALA A 154 7.03 -0.87 -1.65
C ALA A 154 8.51 -0.52 -1.50
N ILE A 155 9.37 -1.35 -2.09
CA ILE A 155 10.81 -1.16 -2.12
C ILE A 155 11.35 -1.61 -3.48
N GLY A 156 12.35 -0.91 -4.00
CA GLY A 156 13.01 -1.29 -5.26
C GLY A 156 13.68 -2.66 -5.18
N ARG A 157 13.70 -3.37 -6.29
CA ARG A 157 14.40 -4.66 -6.40
C ARG A 157 15.91 -4.47 -6.53
N GLY A 158 16.65 -5.48 -6.17
CA GLY A 158 18.12 -5.52 -6.29
C GLY A 158 18.84 -4.76 -5.19
N SER A 159 20.08 -4.36 -5.48
CA SER A 159 20.98 -3.72 -4.51
C SER A 159 20.80 -2.21 -4.39
N ARG A 160 19.97 -1.60 -5.23
CA ARG A 160 19.73 -0.15 -5.19
C ARG A 160 18.81 0.21 -4.03
N SER A 161 19.18 1.24 -3.28
CA SER A 161 18.30 1.83 -2.27
C SER A 161 17.74 3.17 -2.75
N ILE A 162 16.67 3.64 -2.13
CA ILE A 162 16.12 4.97 -2.40
C ILE A 162 17.15 6.09 -2.16
N THR A 163 18.11 5.86 -1.27
CA THR A 163 19.17 6.83 -0.95
C THR A 163 20.27 6.89 -2.00
N THR A 164 20.45 5.83 -2.81
CA THR A 164 21.53 5.72 -3.81
C THR A 164 21.08 5.97 -5.25
N GLY A 165 19.77 5.90 -5.53
CA GLY A 165 19.21 6.16 -6.85
C GLY A 165 19.02 7.65 -7.17
N PRO A 166 18.83 8.03 -8.45
CA PRO A 166 18.50 9.40 -8.80
C PRO A 166 17.14 9.78 -8.19
N ALA A 167 17.08 10.97 -7.57
CA ALA A 167 15.80 11.53 -7.16
C ALA A 167 14.97 11.88 -8.41
N LEU A 168 13.64 11.76 -8.31
CA LEU A 168 12.74 12.41 -9.25
C LEU A 168 12.93 13.92 -9.09
N ARG A 169 13.87 14.47 -9.84
CA ARG A 169 13.98 15.93 -10.00
C ARG A 169 13.04 16.31 -11.13
N ALA A 170 12.20 17.30 -10.87
CA ALA A 170 11.52 17.97 -11.95
C ALA A 170 12.55 18.48 -12.95
N ALA A 171 12.38 18.12 -14.22
CA ALA A 171 13.09 18.75 -15.31
C ALA A 171 12.69 20.23 -15.42
#